data_6d7f0a82f920ce354b81dfe05c9b4653
#
_entry.id   6d7f0a82f920ce354b81dfe05c9b4653
#
_cell.length_a   1.000
_cell.length_b   1.000
_cell.length_c   1.000
_cell.angle_alpha   90.00
_cell.angle_beta   90.00
_cell.angle_gamma   90.00
#
_symmetry.space_group_name_H-M   'P 1'
#
loop_
_entity.id
_entity.type
_entity.pdbx_description
1 polymer ?
#
loop_
_entity_poly.entity_id
_entity_poly.type
_entity_poly.pdbx_seq_one_letter_code
_entity_poly.pdbx_strand_id
1 'polypeptide(L)'
;MRSRGGLVTGVLVAVATGAVAVALGVALLLTHIVDLRSSANNSLRTGTYLDATLNVERLVVDAETGLRGYVITTDRGFLAPERSAAAAMPGAAAALQRAAASDGAFETQAARLVSSARFYLDTYVPQVIREVSTNPALARSVAT
;
A
#
# COMPACT_ATOMS: atom_id res chain seq x y z
N MET A 1 -22.20 -43.59 60.17
CA MET A 1 -21.60 -42.28 59.86
C MET A 1 -20.69 -42.37 58.64
N ARG A 2 -21.21 -42.57 57.43
CA ARG A 2 -20.37 -42.78 56.21
C ARG A 2 -20.88 -42.12 54.91
N SER A 3 -21.53 -40.96 54.98
CA SER A 3 -22.05 -40.36 53.74
C SER A 3 -21.70 -38.88 53.50
N ARG A 4 -21.09 -38.19 54.44
CA ARG A 4 -20.74 -36.76 54.25
C ARG A 4 -19.47 -36.52 53.43
N GLY A 5 -18.51 -37.46 53.40
CA GLY A 5 -17.26 -37.31 52.60
C GLY A 5 -17.48 -37.35 51.08
N GLY A 6 -18.38 -38.23 50.64
CA GLY A 6 -18.62 -38.38 49.21
C GLY A 6 -19.34 -37.17 48.53
N LEU A 7 -20.22 -36.53 49.24
CA LEU A 7 -20.91 -35.34 48.76
C LEU A 7 -19.95 -34.12 48.62
N VAL A 8 -19.10 -33.92 49.60
CA VAL A 8 -18.11 -32.82 49.57
C VAL A 8 -17.10 -33.02 48.42
N THR A 9 -16.63 -34.25 48.24
CA THR A 9 -15.70 -34.57 47.11
C THR A 9 -16.40 -34.41 45.78
N GLY A 10 -17.65 -34.81 45.60
CA GLY A 10 -18.40 -34.64 44.38
C GLY A 10 -18.65 -33.16 44.01
N VAL A 11 -18.95 -32.33 44.99
CA VAL A 11 -19.12 -30.89 44.81
C VAL A 11 -17.79 -30.22 44.44
N LEU A 12 -16.69 -30.58 45.10
CA LEU A 12 -15.37 -30.04 44.75
C LEU A 12 -14.92 -30.42 43.33
N VAL A 13 -15.15 -31.64 42.91
CA VAL A 13 -14.85 -32.08 41.54
C VAL A 13 -15.71 -31.33 40.53
N ALA A 14 -16.98 -31.16 40.79
CA ALA A 14 -17.90 -30.43 39.88
C ALA A 14 -17.48 -28.95 39.71
N VAL A 15 -17.12 -28.29 40.84
CA VAL A 15 -16.64 -26.89 40.80
C VAL A 15 -15.32 -26.77 40.08
N ALA A 16 -14.36 -27.68 40.33
CA ALA A 16 -13.06 -27.70 39.66
C ALA A 16 -13.23 -27.92 38.12
N THR A 17 -14.11 -28.85 37.72
CA THR A 17 -14.37 -29.10 36.31
C THR A 17 -15.06 -27.88 35.62
N GLY A 18 -16.00 -27.23 36.32
CA GLY A 18 -16.63 -25.99 35.82
C GLY A 18 -15.62 -24.85 35.67
N ALA A 19 -14.72 -24.67 36.63
CA ALA A 19 -13.68 -23.64 36.56
C ALA A 19 -12.72 -23.85 35.37
N VAL A 20 -12.32 -25.10 35.11
CA VAL A 20 -11.46 -25.45 33.97
C VAL A 20 -12.19 -25.20 32.63
N ALA A 21 -13.46 -25.56 32.53
CA ALA A 21 -14.25 -25.31 31.32
C ALA A 21 -14.41 -23.81 31.01
N VAL A 22 -14.65 -22.99 32.03
CA VAL A 22 -14.71 -21.52 31.89
C VAL A 22 -13.35 -20.95 31.49
N ALA A 23 -12.25 -21.40 32.11
CA ALA A 23 -10.91 -20.93 31.76
C ALA A 23 -10.53 -21.27 30.30
N LEU A 24 -10.86 -22.47 29.82
CA LEU A 24 -10.67 -22.88 28.43
C LEU A 24 -11.53 -22.04 27.46
N GLY A 25 -12.80 -21.78 27.82
CA GLY A 25 -13.67 -20.92 27.02
C GLY A 25 -13.15 -19.50 26.90
N VAL A 26 -12.64 -18.91 27.98
CA VAL A 26 -12.02 -17.57 27.99
C VAL A 26 -10.72 -17.57 27.16
N ALA A 27 -9.88 -18.59 27.27
CA ALA A 27 -8.66 -18.71 26.50
C ALA A 27 -8.94 -18.78 24.99
N LEU A 28 -9.95 -19.57 24.56
CA LEU A 28 -10.40 -19.64 23.17
C LEU A 28 -10.95 -18.31 22.65
N LEU A 29 -11.73 -17.60 23.46
CA LEU A 29 -12.24 -16.28 23.08
C LEU A 29 -11.11 -15.27 22.90
N LEU A 30 -10.10 -15.28 23.76
CA LEU A 30 -8.95 -14.38 23.66
C LEU A 30 -8.12 -14.67 22.40
N THR A 31 -7.91 -15.94 22.03
CA THR A 31 -7.20 -16.27 20.78
C THR A 31 -7.97 -15.79 19.55
N HIS A 32 -9.30 -15.99 19.51
CA HIS A 32 -10.12 -15.48 18.41
C HIS A 32 -10.12 -13.95 18.30
N ILE A 33 -10.10 -13.22 19.40
CA ILE A 33 -10.01 -11.75 19.40
C ILE A 33 -8.65 -11.28 18.86
N VAL A 34 -7.57 -11.96 19.22
CA VAL A 34 -6.23 -11.63 18.72
C VAL A 34 -6.14 -11.90 17.21
N ASP A 35 -6.68 -13.01 16.71
CA ASP A 35 -6.70 -13.35 15.29
C ASP A 35 -7.54 -12.35 14.47
N LEU A 36 -8.71 -11.94 14.97
CA LEU A 36 -9.54 -10.92 14.33
C LEU A 36 -8.83 -9.56 14.26
N ARG A 37 -8.13 -9.16 15.32
CA ARG A 37 -7.37 -7.91 15.33
C ARG A 37 -6.18 -7.95 14.37
N SER A 38 -5.47 -9.06 14.28
CA SER A 38 -4.37 -9.22 13.34
C SER A 38 -4.84 -9.17 11.89
N SER A 39 -5.96 -9.83 11.57
CA SER A 39 -6.58 -9.81 10.24
C SER A 39 -7.08 -8.41 9.85
N ALA A 40 -7.71 -7.69 10.78
CA ALA A 40 -8.14 -6.31 10.55
C ALA A 40 -6.94 -5.37 10.32
N ASN A 41 -5.88 -5.48 11.13
CA ASN A 41 -4.68 -4.69 10.96
C ASN A 41 -3.95 -4.99 9.65
N ASN A 42 -3.90 -6.25 9.21
CA ASN A 42 -3.32 -6.63 7.93
C ASN A 42 -4.13 -6.05 6.76
N SER A 43 -5.46 -6.09 6.84
CA SER A 43 -6.34 -5.49 5.83
C SER A 43 -6.14 -3.98 5.71
N LEU A 44 -6.03 -3.25 6.83
CA LEU A 44 -5.77 -1.82 6.85
C LEU A 44 -4.38 -1.47 6.28
N ARG A 45 -3.35 -2.26 6.62
CA ARG A 45 -1.99 -2.07 6.08
C ARG A 45 -1.94 -2.29 4.59
N THR A 46 -2.56 -3.37 4.10
CA THR A 46 -2.65 -3.66 2.67
C THR A 46 -3.41 -2.55 1.94
N GLY A 47 -4.50 -2.04 2.51
CA GLY A 47 -5.24 -0.89 1.97
C GLY A 47 -4.37 0.35 1.85
N THR A 48 -3.64 0.72 2.92
CA THR A 48 -2.73 1.88 2.91
C THR A 48 -1.61 1.73 1.86
N TYR A 49 -1.05 0.53 1.72
CA TYR A 49 -0.03 0.24 0.71
C TYR A 49 -0.61 0.37 -0.71
N LEU A 50 -1.80 -0.18 -0.94
CA LEU A 50 -2.48 -0.10 -2.23
C LEU A 50 -2.80 1.35 -2.61
N ASP A 51 -3.35 2.14 -1.69
CA ASP A 51 -3.66 3.56 -1.91
C ASP A 51 -2.39 4.36 -2.26
N ALA A 52 -1.29 4.11 -1.55
CA ALA A 52 -0.01 4.76 -1.83
C ALA A 52 0.56 4.34 -3.19
N THR A 53 0.40 3.07 -3.59
CA THR A 53 0.79 2.56 -4.91
C THR A 53 0.00 3.24 -6.01
N LEU A 54 -1.32 3.25 -5.91
CA LEU A 54 -2.21 3.90 -6.87
C LEU A 54 -1.94 5.40 -7.01
N ASN A 55 -1.54 6.06 -5.92
CA ASN A 55 -1.17 7.47 -6.00
C ASN A 55 0.11 7.70 -6.81
N VAL A 56 1.14 6.85 -6.65
CA VAL A 56 2.36 6.91 -7.47
C VAL A 56 2.04 6.65 -8.94
N GLU A 57 1.25 5.61 -9.24
CA GLU A 57 0.83 5.27 -10.61
C GLU A 57 0.05 6.41 -11.25
N ARG A 58 -0.89 7.03 -10.53
CA ARG A 58 -1.66 8.17 -11.03
C ARG A 58 -0.77 9.33 -11.43
N LEU A 59 0.24 9.66 -10.62
CA LEU A 59 1.18 10.73 -10.95
C LEU A 59 1.97 10.44 -12.24
N VAL A 60 2.36 9.19 -12.47
CA VAL A 60 3.02 8.80 -13.73
C VAL A 60 2.08 8.95 -14.92
N VAL A 61 0.81 8.53 -14.79
CA VAL A 61 -0.21 8.66 -15.84
C VAL A 61 -0.51 10.14 -16.14
N ASP A 62 -0.62 10.98 -15.12
CA ASP A 62 -0.83 12.42 -15.28
C ASP A 62 0.34 13.07 -16.04
N ALA A 63 1.58 12.69 -15.70
CA ALA A 63 2.78 13.16 -16.40
C ALA A 63 2.83 12.67 -17.86
N GLU A 64 2.50 11.40 -18.11
CA GLU A 64 2.44 10.83 -19.45
C GLU A 64 1.41 11.54 -20.31
N THR A 65 0.22 11.80 -19.76
CA THR A 65 -0.84 12.51 -20.46
C THR A 65 -0.40 13.93 -20.87
N GLY A 66 0.23 14.64 -19.94
CA GLY A 66 0.81 15.96 -20.23
C GLY A 66 1.90 15.93 -21.30
N LEU A 67 2.81 14.97 -21.20
CA LEU A 67 3.90 14.78 -22.15
C LEU A 67 3.37 14.47 -23.56
N ARG A 68 2.38 13.57 -23.69
CA ARG A 68 1.74 13.26 -24.97
C ARG A 68 1.08 14.49 -25.60
N GLY A 69 0.33 15.26 -24.81
CA GLY A 69 -0.25 16.52 -25.28
C GLY A 69 0.80 17.49 -25.80
N TYR A 70 1.93 17.62 -25.11
CA TYR A 70 3.06 18.44 -25.56
C TYR A 70 3.71 17.90 -26.84
N VAL A 71 3.96 16.60 -26.93
CA VAL A 71 4.56 15.97 -28.13
C VAL A 71 3.71 16.24 -29.37
N ILE A 72 2.39 16.13 -29.26
CA ILE A 72 1.46 16.32 -30.39
C ILE A 72 1.33 17.80 -30.78
N THR A 73 1.22 18.70 -29.80
CA THR A 73 0.87 20.10 -30.04
C THR A 73 2.07 21.05 -30.02
N THR A 74 3.17 20.66 -29.44
CA THR A 74 4.33 21.49 -29.07
C THR A 74 3.97 22.66 -28.11
N ASP A 75 2.75 22.67 -27.58
CA ASP A 75 2.29 23.67 -26.63
C ASP A 75 2.72 23.27 -25.20
N ARG A 76 3.56 24.11 -24.58
CA ARG A 76 4.06 23.92 -23.22
C ARG A 76 2.98 23.99 -22.13
N GLY A 77 1.79 24.48 -22.46
CA GLY A 77 0.64 24.44 -21.56
C GLY A 77 0.25 23.03 -21.15
N PHE A 78 0.41 22.06 -22.05
CA PHE A 78 0.16 20.64 -21.78
C PHE A 78 1.12 20.02 -20.75
N LEU A 79 2.27 20.64 -20.45
CA LEU A 79 3.21 20.16 -19.43
C LEU A 79 2.81 20.52 -17.99
N ALA A 80 1.66 21.16 -17.75
CA ALA A 80 1.22 21.48 -16.40
C ALA A 80 0.98 20.23 -15.52
N PRO A 81 0.29 19.17 -16.00
CA PRO A 81 0.14 17.92 -15.23
C PRO A 81 1.47 17.23 -14.93
N GLU A 82 2.41 17.21 -15.89
CA GLU A 82 3.75 16.66 -15.71
C GLU A 82 4.49 17.38 -14.58
N ARG A 83 4.53 18.70 -14.61
CA ARG A 83 5.21 19.51 -13.56
C ARG A 83 4.58 19.28 -12.18
N SER A 84 3.25 19.17 -12.12
CA SER A 84 2.54 18.87 -10.87
C SER A 84 2.89 17.48 -10.35
N ALA A 85 2.95 16.48 -11.24
CA ALA A 85 3.32 15.11 -10.90
C ALA A 85 4.77 15.02 -10.41
N ALA A 86 5.70 15.67 -11.11
CA ALA A 86 7.11 15.72 -10.72
C ALA A 86 7.30 16.37 -9.33
N ALA A 87 6.57 17.44 -9.04
CA ALA A 87 6.60 18.10 -7.73
C ALA A 87 6.00 17.23 -6.60
N ALA A 88 4.94 16.44 -6.89
CA ALA A 88 4.28 15.59 -5.90
C ALA A 88 4.99 14.24 -5.68
N MET A 89 5.76 13.75 -6.64
CA MET A 89 6.38 12.42 -6.63
C MET A 89 7.25 12.15 -5.39
N PRO A 90 8.10 13.07 -4.88
CA PRO A 90 8.90 12.79 -3.69
C PRO A 90 8.05 12.45 -2.46
N GLY A 91 6.92 13.16 -2.27
CA GLY A 91 5.98 12.91 -1.18
C GLY A 91 5.25 11.58 -1.33
N ALA A 92 4.78 11.26 -2.54
CA ALA A 92 4.11 9.99 -2.86
C ALA A 92 5.06 8.79 -2.68
N ALA A 93 6.30 8.90 -3.15
CA ALA A 93 7.32 7.88 -2.98
C ALA A 93 7.63 7.62 -1.50
N ALA A 94 7.77 8.67 -0.69
CA ALA A 94 7.99 8.53 0.75
C ALA A 94 6.79 7.90 1.46
N ALA A 95 5.55 8.21 1.05
CA ALA A 95 4.34 7.58 1.58
C ALA A 95 4.29 6.09 1.26
N LEU A 96 4.58 5.70 0.02
CA LEU A 96 4.63 4.30 -0.41
C LEU A 96 5.70 3.51 0.35
N GLN A 97 6.91 4.06 0.49
CA GLN A 97 7.99 3.42 1.24
C GLN A 97 7.62 3.20 2.71
N ARG A 98 6.98 4.19 3.36
CA ARG A 98 6.48 4.03 4.74
C ARG A 98 5.40 2.96 4.84
N ALA A 99 4.47 2.89 3.91
CA ALA A 99 3.41 1.88 3.89
C ALA A 99 3.97 0.47 3.67
N ALA A 100 5.07 0.34 2.92
CA ALA A 100 5.76 -0.92 2.63
C ALA A 100 6.65 -1.43 3.76
N ALA A 101 7.13 -0.57 4.67
CA ALA A 101 8.21 -0.83 5.63
C ALA A 101 7.96 -1.98 6.64
N SER A 102 6.75 -2.53 6.69
CA SER A 102 6.41 -3.66 7.58
C SER A 102 6.45 -5.03 6.90
N ASP A 103 6.74 -5.09 5.59
CA ASP A 103 6.75 -6.33 4.80
C ASP A 103 7.84 -6.23 3.71
N GLY A 104 8.85 -7.10 3.79
CA GLY A 104 9.99 -7.09 2.87
C GLY A 104 9.62 -7.33 1.40
N ALA A 105 8.51 -8.04 1.11
CA ALA A 105 8.01 -8.19 -0.25
C ALA A 105 7.46 -6.86 -0.77
N PHE A 106 6.68 -6.15 0.04
CA PHE A 106 6.17 -4.81 -0.29
C PHE A 106 7.30 -3.78 -0.39
N GLU A 107 8.31 -3.83 0.49
CA GLU A 107 9.49 -2.96 0.38
C GLU A 107 10.19 -3.09 -0.96
N THR A 108 10.42 -4.33 -1.41
CA THR A 108 11.07 -4.59 -2.70
C THR A 108 10.24 -4.07 -3.87
N GLN A 109 8.93 -4.28 -3.85
CA GLN A 109 8.03 -3.80 -4.91
C GLN A 109 7.94 -2.26 -4.91
N ALA A 110 7.79 -1.65 -3.74
CA ALA A 110 7.78 -0.19 -3.59
C ALA A 110 9.06 0.45 -4.11
N ALA A 111 10.23 -0.12 -3.78
CA ALA A 111 11.51 0.38 -4.26
C ALA A 111 11.62 0.34 -5.78
N ARG A 112 11.16 -0.75 -6.42
CA ARG A 112 11.14 -0.90 -7.88
C ARG A 112 10.21 0.12 -8.53
N LEU A 113 8.99 0.27 -8.02
CA LEU A 113 8.01 1.22 -8.55
C LEU A 113 8.52 2.66 -8.44
N VAL A 114 9.02 3.05 -7.26
CA VAL A 114 9.59 4.39 -7.05
C VAL A 114 10.79 4.65 -7.97
N SER A 115 11.67 3.67 -8.14
CA SER A 115 12.81 3.79 -9.03
C SER A 115 12.39 3.99 -10.48
N SER A 116 11.42 3.21 -10.97
CA SER A 116 10.86 3.33 -12.33
C SER A 116 10.16 4.67 -12.54
N ALA A 117 9.34 5.10 -11.58
CA ALA A 117 8.64 6.38 -11.66
C ALA A 117 9.62 7.58 -11.68
N ARG A 118 10.65 7.54 -10.85
CA ARG A 118 11.70 8.57 -10.86
C ARG A 118 12.50 8.57 -12.16
N PHE A 119 12.92 7.41 -12.66
CA PHE A 119 13.58 7.33 -13.96
C PHE A 119 12.74 7.94 -15.06
N TYR A 120 11.43 7.65 -15.07
CA TYR A 120 10.50 8.21 -16.04
C TYR A 120 10.43 9.75 -15.93
N LEU A 121 10.19 10.29 -14.73
CA LEU A 121 10.01 11.73 -14.53
C LEU A 121 11.32 12.53 -14.61
N ASP A 122 12.42 12.00 -14.07
CA ASP A 122 13.66 12.77 -13.91
C ASP A 122 14.60 12.59 -15.12
N THR A 123 14.43 11.53 -15.91
CA THR A 123 15.33 11.20 -17.03
C THR A 123 14.61 11.20 -18.36
N TYR A 124 13.58 10.35 -18.51
CA TYR A 124 12.92 10.15 -19.80
C TYR A 124 12.12 11.38 -20.23
N VAL A 125 11.24 11.90 -19.38
CA VAL A 125 10.40 13.07 -19.70
C VAL A 125 11.23 14.30 -20.11
N PRO A 126 12.25 14.72 -19.36
CA PRO A 126 13.10 15.85 -19.76
C PRO A 126 13.86 15.61 -21.08
N GLN A 127 14.23 14.36 -21.37
CA GLN A 127 14.87 14.01 -22.64
C GLN A 127 13.88 14.23 -23.80
N VAL A 128 12.67 13.69 -23.71
CA VAL A 128 11.65 13.86 -24.75
C VAL A 128 11.30 15.34 -24.94
N ILE A 129 11.14 16.11 -23.87
CA ILE A 129 10.87 17.56 -23.96
C ILE A 129 12.02 18.28 -24.72
N ARG A 130 13.27 17.94 -24.46
CA ARG A 130 14.43 18.50 -25.18
C ARG A 130 14.39 18.14 -26.66
N GLU A 131 14.17 16.87 -26.98
CA GLU A 131 14.12 16.38 -28.38
C GLU A 131 13.04 17.08 -29.18
N VAL A 132 11.82 17.16 -28.64
CA VAL A 132 10.69 17.85 -29.29
C VAL A 132 10.96 19.35 -29.44
N SER A 133 11.59 19.99 -28.46
CA SER A 133 11.90 21.42 -28.53
C SER A 133 12.99 21.75 -29.56
N THR A 134 13.93 20.83 -29.80
CA THR A 134 15.00 21.01 -30.79
C THR A 134 14.60 20.57 -32.20
N ASN A 135 13.67 19.62 -32.33
CA ASN A 135 13.21 19.11 -33.63
C ASN A 135 11.68 18.91 -33.66
N PRO A 136 10.90 19.98 -33.87
CA PRO A 136 9.44 19.91 -33.92
C PRO A 136 8.88 19.03 -35.05
N ALA A 137 9.68 18.68 -36.05
CA ALA A 137 9.26 17.78 -37.13
C ALA A 137 9.09 16.33 -36.64
N LEU A 138 9.87 15.89 -35.63
CA LEU A 138 9.69 14.58 -35.01
C LEU A 138 8.35 14.44 -34.31
N ALA A 139 7.86 15.48 -33.65
CA ALA A 139 6.54 15.49 -33.03
C ALA A 139 5.41 15.20 -34.00
N ARG A 140 5.50 15.70 -35.24
CA ARG A 140 4.50 15.49 -36.31
C ARG A 140 4.54 14.08 -36.91
N SER A 141 5.69 13.41 -36.92
CA SER A 141 5.81 12.05 -37.47
C SER A 141 5.29 10.95 -36.53
N VAL A 142 5.14 11.24 -35.23
CA VAL A 142 4.60 10.30 -34.22
C VAL A 142 3.08 10.44 -34.09
N ALA A 143 2.50 11.55 -34.60
CA ALA A 143 1.06 11.83 -34.56
C ALA A 143 0.27 11.32 -35.79
N THR A 144 0.95 10.74 -36.79
CA THR A 144 0.37 10.08 -37.95
C THR A 144 0.55 8.60 -37.92
#